data_f40e4a8bc46ecb72bfeef26ef2010d9e
#
_entry.id   f40e4a8bc46ecb72bfeef26ef2010d9e
#
_cell.length_a   1.000
_cell.length_b   1.000
_cell.length_c   1.000
_cell.angle_alpha   90.00
_cell.angle_beta   90.00
_cell.angle_gamma   90.00
#
_symmetry.space_group_name_H-M   'P 1'
#
loop_
_entity.id
_entity.type
_entity.pdbx_description
1 polymer ?
#
loop_
_entity_poly.entity_id
_entity_poly.type
_entity_poly.pdbx_seq_one_letter_code
_entity_poly.pdbx_strand_id
1 'polypeptide(L)'
;MKKLFFLLSSMNVGGIEKAFLSMLPYIPKDKYEIHLGLLNMKGGFLEDIPQNVIIHHINCYSKYKEIINDPPLKVIIHELKKGHIINSIVQFCLYIHFKLTQNRYLLYKYILRKEPIFPITFDLAIAYAGPSQAIDYYITKKIKANKKCGWIHFDVEKFGIDKGMTNILYPEYDKIFIVSQTAKDKFDRIFPKLRNKTEVFYNIVSPEQINQLANAAPTFSDSFIGKRILTVGRITSEKGHDTAIKALKILIDKGYNVKWYFVGDGKHRQYCELLAQQLTIQNHIVFLGVEKNPYGYMRDCDIYVQPSRHEGYCITLAEARAFASPIVATNFVGAKEQLANRNNGIVTGFSDEDIATGIIQALTMNKEETISQIHSTDIDKLLTLL
;
A
#
# COMPACT_ATOMS: atom_id res chain seq x y z
N MET A 1 18.08 11.90 22.46
CA MET A 1 17.19 11.01 21.69
C MET A 1 17.69 10.93 20.25
N LYS A 2 17.68 9.75 19.64
CA LYS A 2 18.03 9.60 18.21
C LYS A 2 16.87 10.06 17.34
N LYS A 3 17.16 10.72 16.21
CA LYS A 3 16.16 11.32 15.32
C LYS A 3 15.90 10.43 14.12
N LEU A 4 14.66 9.99 13.96
CA LEU A 4 14.18 9.19 12.85
C LEU A 4 13.36 10.06 11.90
N PHE A 5 13.66 10.04 10.61
CA PHE A 5 12.90 10.76 9.59
C PHE A 5 12.25 9.79 8.62
N PHE A 6 10.93 9.82 8.54
CA PHE A 6 10.15 9.07 7.56
C PHE A 6 9.61 10.02 6.51
N LEU A 7 9.72 9.66 5.24
CA LEU A 7 9.14 10.43 4.14
C LEU A 7 8.02 9.65 3.45
N LEU A 8 6.81 10.24 3.46
CA LEU A 8 5.63 9.72 2.78
C LEU A 8 5.08 10.72 1.77
N SER A 9 4.25 10.25 0.84
CA SER A 9 3.59 11.11 -0.14
C SER A 9 2.48 11.96 0.48
N SER A 10 1.66 11.36 1.34
CA SER A 10 0.49 11.96 2.01
C SER A 10 0.02 10.99 3.11
N MET A 11 -1.06 11.35 3.83
CA MET A 11 -1.71 10.49 4.81
C MET A 11 -3.13 10.09 4.35
N ASN A 12 -3.26 9.64 3.11
CA ASN A 12 -4.54 9.14 2.59
C ASN A 12 -4.98 7.87 3.34
N VAL A 13 -6.27 7.51 3.23
CA VAL A 13 -6.76 6.22 3.71
C VAL A 13 -6.24 5.13 2.76
N GLY A 14 -5.09 4.55 3.11
CA GLY A 14 -4.36 3.58 2.29
C GLY A 14 -3.47 2.65 3.11
N GLY A 15 -3.04 1.55 2.49
CA GLY A 15 -2.28 0.50 3.19
C GLY A 15 -0.90 0.95 3.69
N ILE A 16 -0.18 1.78 2.92
CA ILE A 16 1.16 2.27 3.29
C ILE A 16 1.07 3.17 4.53
N GLU A 17 0.13 4.12 4.51
CA GLU A 17 -0.10 5.05 5.61
C GLU A 17 -0.58 4.31 6.86
N LYS A 18 -1.44 3.31 6.69
CA LYS A 18 -1.91 2.48 7.80
C LYS A 18 -0.79 1.63 8.39
N ALA A 19 0.07 1.03 7.55
CA ALA A 19 1.27 0.30 8.00
C ALA A 19 2.21 1.21 8.79
N PHE A 20 2.40 2.46 8.35
CA PHE A 20 3.19 3.44 9.09
C PHE A 20 2.59 3.72 10.47
N LEU A 21 1.31 4.05 10.56
CA LEU A 21 0.64 4.31 11.84
C LEU A 21 0.67 3.09 12.77
N SER A 22 0.49 1.89 12.24
CA SER A 22 0.53 0.64 13.01
C SER A 22 1.92 0.31 13.55
N MET A 23 2.98 0.80 12.92
CA MET A 23 4.37 0.61 13.35
C MET A 23 4.78 1.57 14.47
N LEU A 24 4.25 2.80 14.49
CA LEU A 24 4.66 3.85 15.42
C LEU A 24 4.61 3.47 16.91
N PRO A 25 3.58 2.74 17.41
CA PRO A 25 3.51 2.34 18.81
C PRO A 25 4.67 1.46 19.28
N TYR A 26 5.35 0.76 18.36
CA TYR A 26 6.46 -0.14 18.64
C TYR A 26 7.83 0.57 18.64
N ILE A 27 7.88 1.86 18.29
CA ILE A 27 9.10 2.66 18.41
C ILE A 27 9.14 3.31 19.81
N PRO A 28 10.14 2.99 20.66
CA PRO A 28 10.25 3.53 22.02
C PRO A 28 10.37 5.06 22.04
N LYS A 29 9.34 5.73 22.57
CA LYS A 29 9.20 7.20 22.57
C LYS A 29 10.25 7.92 23.46
N ASP A 30 10.78 7.23 24.43
CA ASP A 30 11.85 7.72 25.35
C ASP A 30 13.23 7.74 24.68
N LYS A 31 13.44 6.95 23.64
CA LYS A 31 14.73 6.81 22.94
C LYS A 31 14.77 7.54 21.60
N TYR A 32 13.63 7.67 20.93
CA TYR A 32 13.54 8.14 19.54
C TYR A 32 12.61 9.33 19.37
N GLU A 33 13.06 10.34 18.65
CA GLU A 33 12.28 11.47 18.16
C GLU A 33 11.86 11.20 16.72
N ILE A 34 10.56 11.15 16.46
CA ILE A 34 10.02 10.77 15.14
C ILE A 34 9.64 12.03 14.36
N HIS A 35 10.24 12.18 13.19
CA HIS A 35 9.92 13.23 12.22
C HIS A 35 9.26 12.60 11.00
N LEU A 36 8.12 13.16 10.58
CA LEU A 36 7.38 12.75 9.41
C LEU A 36 7.39 13.85 8.35
N GLY A 37 8.09 13.61 7.25
CA GLY A 37 8.00 14.44 6.05
C GLY A 37 6.81 14.02 5.18
N LEU A 38 5.99 14.99 4.75
CA LEU A 38 4.90 14.76 3.82
C LEU A 38 5.08 15.63 2.58
N LEU A 39 5.03 15.01 1.39
CA LEU A 39 5.04 15.74 0.12
C LEU A 39 3.74 16.52 -0.10
N ASN A 40 2.61 16.01 0.43
CA ASN A 40 1.30 16.66 0.41
C ASN A 40 0.68 16.57 1.81
N MET A 41 0.34 17.71 2.38
CA MET A 41 -0.35 17.81 3.68
C MET A 41 -1.85 17.55 3.51
N LYS A 42 -2.22 16.29 3.22
CA LYS A 42 -3.61 15.86 3.03
C LYS A 42 -3.79 14.38 3.31
N GLY A 43 -5.04 14.00 3.53
CA GLY A 43 -5.46 12.61 3.68
C GLY A 43 -6.23 12.36 4.97
N GLY A 44 -7.07 11.34 4.95
CA GLY A 44 -7.96 11.02 6.06
C GLY A 44 -7.27 10.53 7.33
N PHE A 45 -5.99 10.12 7.25
CA PHE A 45 -5.18 9.71 8.41
C PHE A 45 -4.29 10.82 8.98
N LEU A 46 -4.41 12.07 8.52
CA LEU A 46 -3.63 13.18 9.11
C LEU A 46 -3.92 13.38 10.60
N GLU A 47 -5.18 13.27 11.00
CA GLU A 47 -5.62 13.46 12.38
C GLU A 47 -5.26 12.26 13.28
N ASP A 48 -4.97 11.11 12.66
CA ASP A 48 -4.59 9.90 13.39
C ASP A 48 -3.07 9.84 13.70
N ILE A 49 -2.30 10.84 13.25
CA ILE A 49 -0.86 10.93 13.56
C ILE A 49 -0.70 11.26 15.06
N PRO A 50 0.08 10.46 15.83
CA PRO A 50 0.31 10.74 17.23
C PRO A 50 0.96 12.10 17.47
N GLN A 51 0.57 12.81 18.55
CA GLN A 51 1.05 14.17 18.87
C GLN A 51 2.57 14.27 19.10
N ASN A 52 3.22 13.17 19.43
CA ASN A 52 4.68 13.10 19.59
C ASN A 52 5.46 12.99 18.29
N VAL A 53 4.79 12.95 17.13
CA VAL A 53 5.42 12.93 15.80
C VAL A 53 5.52 14.37 15.28
N ILE A 54 6.74 14.79 14.93
CA ILE A 54 7.00 16.13 14.39
C ILE A 54 6.78 16.09 12.89
N ILE A 55 5.76 16.82 12.40
CA ILE A 55 5.38 16.82 10.98
C ILE A 55 6.09 17.93 10.22
N HIS A 56 6.65 17.60 9.06
CA HIS A 56 7.30 18.52 8.14
C HIS A 56 6.61 18.50 6.78
N HIS A 57 6.17 19.63 6.28
CA HIS A 57 5.67 19.76 4.92
C HIS A 57 6.84 19.96 3.94
N ILE A 58 6.99 19.05 2.98
CA ILE A 58 8.03 19.12 1.94
C ILE A 58 7.47 19.85 0.73
N ASN A 59 7.44 21.18 0.80
CA ASN A 59 6.79 22.05 -0.18
C ASN A 59 7.33 21.97 -1.61
N CYS A 60 8.55 21.45 -1.80
CA CYS A 60 9.15 21.39 -3.15
C CYS A 60 8.33 20.54 -4.12
N TYR A 61 7.65 19.50 -3.65
CA TYR A 61 6.86 18.63 -4.52
C TYR A 61 5.69 19.40 -5.19
N SER A 62 5.02 20.28 -4.47
CA SER A 62 3.91 21.08 -5.02
C SER A 62 4.33 21.94 -6.20
N LYS A 63 5.59 22.47 -6.18
CA LYS A 63 6.17 23.28 -7.26
C LYS A 63 6.43 22.48 -8.54
N TYR A 64 6.75 21.19 -8.40
CA TYR A 64 7.19 20.36 -9.52
C TYR A 64 6.19 19.25 -9.87
N LYS A 65 5.05 19.20 -9.20
CA LYS A 65 4.03 18.16 -9.36
C LYS A 65 3.57 17.99 -10.81
N GLU A 66 3.37 19.10 -11.53
CA GLU A 66 2.97 19.07 -12.94
C GLU A 66 4.10 18.47 -13.82
N ILE A 67 5.37 18.86 -13.57
CA ILE A 67 6.51 18.34 -14.32
C ILE A 67 6.69 16.82 -14.09
N ILE A 68 6.37 16.35 -12.89
CA ILE A 68 6.52 14.94 -12.51
C ILE A 68 5.38 14.07 -13.05
N ASN A 69 4.14 14.58 -13.00
CA ASN A 69 2.93 13.78 -13.23
C ASN A 69 2.29 13.98 -14.61
N ASP A 70 2.48 15.17 -15.23
CA ASP A 70 1.90 15.46 -16.53
C ASP A 70 2.73 14.84 -17.67
N PRO A 71 2.10 14.60 -18.84
CA PRO A 71 2.82 14.16 -20.03
C PRO A 71 3.94 15.17 -20.37
N PRO A 72 5.18 14.71 -20.58
CA PRO A 72 6.34 15.62 -20.77
C PRO A 72 6.15 16.66 -21.88
N LEU A 73 5.55 16.28 -23.00
CA LEU A 73 5.29 17.21 -24.12
C LEU A 73 4.31 18.32 -23.72
N LYS A 74 3.29 18.02 -22.89
CA LYS A 74 2.36 19.04 -22.38
C LYS A 74 3.09 20.07 -21.53
N VAL A 75 3.99 19.61 -20.66
CA VAL A 75 4.80 20.47 -19.77
C VAL A 75 5.73 21.37 -20.61
N ILE A 76 6.43 20.81 -21.60
CA ILE A 76 7.34 21.55 -22.49
C ILE A 76 6.58 22.65 -23.24
N ILE A 77 5.42 22.33 -23.84
CA ILE A 77 4.58 23.30 -24.55
C ILE A 77 4.08 24.39 -23.60
N HIS A 78 3.70 24.03 -22.36
CA HIS A 78 3.25 24.99 -21.36
C HIS A 78 4.36 25.98 -20.97
N GLU A 79 5.58 25.50 -20.74
CA GLU A 79 6.75 26.34 -20.46
C GLU A 79 7.12 27.27 -21.64
N LEU A 80 7.03 26.76 -22.88
CA LEU A 80 7.21 27.58 -24.09
C LEU A 80 6.19 28.73 -24.18
N LYS A 81 4.91 28.42 -23.92
CA LYS A 81 3.84 29.46 -23.93
C LYS A 81 4.04 30.52 -22.85
N LYS A 82 4.72 30.21 -21.75
CA LYS A 82 5.11 31.14 -20.69
C LYS A 82 6.36 31.96 -21.02
N GLY A 83 7.01 31.74 -22.16
CA GLY A 83 8.25 32.41 -22.55
C GLY A 83 9.51 31.81 -21.91
N HIS A 84 9.41 30.67 -21.22
CA HIS A 84 10.55 30.03 -20.57
C HIS A 84 11.33 29.11 -21.53
N ILE A 85 11.87 29.68 -22.61
CA ILE A 85 12.48 28.97 -23.74
C ILE A 85 13.60 28.02 -23.27
N ILE A 86 14.52 28.51 -22.42
CA ILE A 86 15.65 27.71 -21.93
C ILE A 86 15.17 26.50 -21.15
N ASN A 87 14.21 26.68 -20.24
CA ASN A 87 13.62 25.58 -19.47
C ASN A 87 12.97 24.54 -20.39
N SER A 88 12.27 24.96 -21.41
CA SER A 88 11.61 24.09 -22.39
C SER A 88 12.63 23.26 -23.17
N ILE A 89 13.72 23.87 -23.63
CA ILE A 89 14.81 23.14 -24.33
C ILE A 89 15.43 22.10 -23.39
N VAL A 90 15.75 22.49 -22.16
CA VAL A 90 16.32 21.55 -21.18
C VAL A 90 15.37 20.39 -20.88
N GLN A 91 14.08 20.68 -20.67
CA GLN A 91 13.08 19.62 -20.43
C GLN A 91 12.91 18.70 -21.64
N PHE A 92 13.00 19.24 -22.86
CA PHE A 92 12.98 18.42 -24.07
C PHE A 92 14.20 17.50 -24.15
N CYS A 93 15.40 18.00 -23.88
CA CYS A 93 16.61 17.16 -23.81
C CYS A 93 16.50 16.06 -22.74
N LEU A 94 15.97 16.40 -21.56
CA LEU A 94 15.73 15.44 -20.49
C LEU A 94 14.66 14.39 -20.86
N TYR A 95 13.65 14.79 -21.60
CA TYR A 95 12.65 13.87 -22.14
C TYR A 95 13.27 12.89 -23.15
N ILE A 96 14.09 13.38 -24.10
CA ILE A 96 14.81 12.52 -25.04
C ILE A 96 15.75 11.56 -24.29
N HIS A 97 16.51 12.06 -23.31
CA HIS A 97 17.36 11.22 -22.47
C HIS A 97 16.55 10.10 -21.81
N PHE A 98 15.40 10.42 -21.19
CA PHE A 98 14.52 9.44 -20.59
C PHE A 98 14.00 8.41 -21.62
N LYS A 99 13.62 8.85 -22.82
CA LYS A 99 13.17 7.94 -23.87
C LYS A 99 14.23 6.92 -24.28
N LEU A 100 15.50 7.36 -24.36
CA LEU A 100 16.62 6.53 -24.75
C LEU A 100 17.10 5.60 -23.62
N THR A 101 17.08 6.07 -22.37
CA THR A 101 17.73 5.38 -21.24
C THR A 101 16.75 4.76 -20.24
N GLN A 102 15.45 5.12 -20.31
CA GLN A 102 14.43 4.79 -19.32
C GLN A 102 14.85 5.19 -17.88
N ASN A 103 15.57 6.32 -17.75
CA ASN A 103 16.14 6.80 -16.50
C ASN A 103 15.77 8.26 -16.26
N ARG A 104 15.01 8.52 -15.19
CA ARG A 104 14.57 9.87 -14.81
C ARG A 104 15.49 10.59 -13.82
N TYR A 105 16.63 10.03 -13.46
CA TYR A 105 17.54 10.63 -12.47
C TYR A 105 17.93 12.08 -12.82
N LEU A 106 18.30 12.35 -14.08
CA LEU A 106 18.68 13.70 -14.52
C LEU A 106 17.50 14.68 -14.45
N LEU A 107 16.28 14.22 -14.71
CA LEU A 107 15.08 15.04 -14.54
C LEU A 107 14.94 15.47 -13.07
N TYR A 108 14.97 14.54 -12.12
CA TYR A 108 14.87 14.87 -10.70
C TYR A 108 16.03 15.73 -10.21
N LYS A 109 17.25 15.47 -10.69
CA LYS A 109 18.42 16.31 -10.41
C LYS A 109 18.21 17.75 -10.89
N TYR A 110 17.62 17.94 -12.07
CA TYR A 110 17.34 19.26 -12.64
C TYR A 110 16.24 19.99 -11.88
N ILE A 111 15.08 19.35 -11.67
CA ILE A 111 13.94 20.02 -11.04
C ILE A 111 14.22 20.36 -9.57
N LEU A 112 14.93 19.50 -8.84
CA LEU A 112 15.24 19.71 -7.42
C LEU A 112 16.59 20.40 -7.18
N ARG A 113 17.29 20.89 -8.23
CA ARG A 113 18.62 21.52 -8.07
C ARG A 113 18.63 22.75 -7.16
N LYS A 114 17.55 23.54 -7.19
CA LYS A 114 17.40 24.76 -6.39
C LYS A 114 16.83 24.55 -5.00
N GLU A 115 16.30 23.34 -4.72
CA GLU A 115 15.78 23.03 -3.41
C GLU A 115 16.95 22.84 -2.43
N PRO A 116 16.94 23.49 -1.26
CA PRO A 116 17.99 23.36 -0.28
C PRO A 116 18.06 21.95 0.31
N ILE A 117 19.19 21.61 0.90
CA ILE A 117 19.31 20.45 1.77
C ILE A 117 18.46 20.73 3.02
N PHE A 118 17.74 19.71 3.50
CA PHE A 118 16.91 19.84 4.69
C PHE A 118 17.78 20.21 5.92
N PRO A 119 17.37 21.20 6.73
CA PRO A 119 18.26 21.84 7.71
C PRO A 119 18.61 20.95 8.91
N ILE A 120 17.86 19.86 9.17
CA ILE A 120 18.07 18.94 10.26
C ILE A 120 18.90 17.74 9.77
N THR A 121 19.85 17.28 10.60
CA THR A 121 20.55 16.01 10.41
C THR A 121 19.89 14.95 11.28
N PHE A 122 19.63 13.77 10.68
CA PHE A 122 18.96 12.65 11.32
C PHE A 122 19.93 11.49 11.60
N ASP A 123 19.60 10.64 12.55
CA ASP A 123 20.33 9.40 12.75
C ASP A 123 19.94 8.37 11.67
N LEU A 124 18.65 8.31 11.33
CA LEU A 124 18.14 7.46 10.26
C LEU A 124 17.09 8.19 9.42
N ALA A 125 17.24 8.16 8.10
CA ALA A 125 16.25 8.68 7.14
C ALA A 125 15.68 7.55 6.28
N ILE A 126 14.36 7.50 6.16
CA ILE A 126 13.63 6.39 5.59
C ILE A 126 12.74 6.88 4.43
N ALA A 127 12.97 6.35 3.22
CA ALA A 127 12.08 6.48 2.08
C ALA A 127 10.92 5.49 2.23
N TYR A 128 9.96 5.81 3.13
CA TYR A 128 8.97 4.84 3.58
C TYR A 128 7.95 4.48 2.51
N ALA A 129 7.43 5.44 1.76
CA ALA A 129 6.45 5.18 0.69
C ALA A 129 7.13 4.83 -0.66
N GLY A 130 8.13 3.98 -0.63
CA GLY A 130 8.86 3.52 -1.81
C GLY A 130 8.30 2.25 -2.47
N PRO A 131 8.82 1.92 -3.67
CA PRO A 131 9.70 2.75 -4.48
C PRO A 131 8.96 3.95 -5.08
N SER A 132 9.47 5.14 -4.82
CA SER A 132 8.92 6.39 -5.35
C SER A 132 10.07 7.31 -5.77
N GLN A 133 10.16 7.61 -7.05
CA GLN A 133 11.26 8.40 -7.61
C GLN A 133 11.51 9.72 -6.86
N ALA A 134 10.43 10.43 -6.48
CA ALA A 134 10.52 11.68 -5.75
C ALA A 134 11.03 11.49 -4.32
N ILE A 135 10.49 10.50 -3.61
CA ILE A 135 10.83 10.18 -2.21
C ILE A 135 12.26 9.64 -2.16
N ASP A 136 12.62 8.69 -3.03
CA ASP A 136 13.96 8.11 -3.09
C ASP A 136 15.02 9.18 -3.40
N TYR A 137 14.74 10.08 -4.37
CA TYR A 137 15.64 11.18 -4.67
C TYR A 137 15.79 12.14 -3.49
N TYR A 138 14.69 12.50 -2.83
CA TYR A 138 14.70 13.45 -1.72
C TYR A 138 15.48 12.91 -0.53
N ILE A 139 15.23 11.66 -0.12
CA ILE A 139 15.95 11.00 0.98
C ILE A 139 17.44 10.87 0.66
N THR A 140 17.79 10.43 -0.54
CA THR A 140 19.21 10.22 -0.87
C THR A 140 19.97 11.54 -1.04
N LYS A 141 19.37 12.56 -1.65
CA LYS A 141 20.08 13.78 -2.10
C LYS A 141 19.77 15.05 -1.30
N LYS A 142 18.67 15.10 -0.56
CA LYS A 142 18.22 16.31 0.15
C LYS A 142 18.14 16.17 1.66
N ILE A 143 18.19 14.94 2.20
CA ILE A 143 18.23 14.68 3.64
C ILE A 143 19.66 14.30 4.06
N LYS A 144 20.17 14.96 5.11
CA LYS A 144 21.38 14.54 5.81
C LYS A 144 21.02 13.53 6.88
N ALA A 145 21.61 12.34 6.85
CA ALA A 145 21.43 11.31 7.85
C ALA A 145 22.67 10.43 7.97
N ASN A 146 22.90 9.86 9.16
CA ASN A 146 23.99 8.92 9.42
C ASN A 146 23.75 7.60 8.67
N LYS A 147 22.48 7.17 8.63
CA LYS A 147 22.00 5.98 7.91
C LYS A 147 20.79 6.33 7.06
N LYS A 148 20.62 5.62 5.94
CA LYS A 148 19.47 5.79 5.04
C LYS A 148 18.87 4.44 4.68
N CYS A 149 17.53 4.36 4.66
CA CYS A 149 16.79 3.16 4.27
C CYS A 149 15.79 3.44 3.14
N GLY A 150 15.73 2.51 2.19
CA GLY A 150 14.63 2.39 1.26
C GLY A 150 13.56 1.44 1.78
N TRP A 151 12.30 1.60 1.34
CA TRP A 151 11.21 0.69 1.66
C TRP A 151 10.38 0.38 0.42
N ILE A 152 10.02 -0.88 0.22
CA ILE A 152 9.29 -1.35 -0.96
C ILE A 152 8.00 -2.01 -0.50
N HIS A 153 6.86 -1.39 -0.85
CA HIS A 153 5.52 -1.80 -0.43
C HIS A 153 4.71 -2.52 -1.50
N PHE A 154 5.26 -2.73 -2.72
CA PHE A 154 4.51 -3.35 -3.80
C PHE A 154 5.36 -4.25 -4.69
N ASP A 155 4.69 -5.02 -5.55
CA ASP A 155 5.32 -5.90 -6.53
C ASP A 155 5.99 -5.09 -7.65
N VAL A 156 7.32 -5.02 -7.63
CA VAL A 156 8.12 -4.25 -8.59
C VAL A 156 8.09 -4.79 -10.02
N GLU A 157 7.72 -6.06 -10.21
CA GLU A 157 7.55 -6.62 -11.57
C GLU A 157 6.26 -6.12 -12.22
N LYS A 158 5.22 -5.86 -11.43
CA LYS A 158 3.89 -5.45 -11.92
C LYS A 158 3.75 -3.94 -12.08
N PHE A 159 4.16 -3.18 -11.08
CA PHE A 159 3.99 -1.72 -11.09
C PHE A 159 5.13 -0.99 -11.79
N GLY A 160 6.18 -1.71 -12.15
CA GLY A 160 7.36 -1.14 -12.76
C GLY A 160 8.19 -0.29 -11.79
N ILE A 161 9.49 -0.32 -11.95
CA ILE A 161 10.43 0.51 -11.22
C ILE A 161 11.39 1.13 -12.23
N ASP A 162 11.74 2.41 -12.06
CA ASP A 162 12.75 3.06 -12.87
C ASP A 162 14.12 2.43 -12.57
N LYS A 163 14.49 1.43 -13.37
CA LYS A 163 15.73 0.64 -13.15
C LYS A 163 16.98 1.53 -13.19
N GLY A 164 16.99 2.53 -14.10
CA GLY A 164 18.13 3.44 -14.23
C GLY A 164 18.32 4.28 -12.96
N MET A 165 17.25 4.87 -12.46
CA MET A 165 17.26 5.69 -11.26
C MET A 165 17.53 4.84 -10.00
N THR A 166 16.92 3.66 -9.90
CA THR A 166 17.14 2.71 -8.79
C THR A 166 18.62 2.28 -8.72
N ASN A 167 19.25 1.96 -9.83
CA ASN A 167 20.68 1.61 -9.87
C ASN A 167 21.60 2.75 -9.44
N ILE A 168 21.15 4.01 -9.50
CA ILE A 168 21.90 5.19 -9.04
C ILE A 168 21.65 5.48 -7.58
N LEU A 169 20.40 5.44 -7.13
CA LEU A 169 20.02 5.91 -5.79
C LEU A 169 20.11 4.81 -4.72
N TYR A 170 19.71 3.58 -5.03
CA TYR A 170 19.60 2.51 -4.04
C TYR A 170 20.94 2.01 -3.47
N PRO A 171 22.08 2.10 -4.20
CA PRO A 171 23.38 1.87 -3.59
C PRO A 171 23.72 2.80 -2.42
N GLU A 172 23.04 3.98 -2.31
CA GLU A 172 23.23 4.91 -1.21
C GLU A 172 22.42 4.53 0.07
N TYR A 173 21.49 3.58 -0.02
CA TYR A 173 20.82 3.04 1.15
C TYR A 173 21.73 2.05 1.89
N ASP A 174 21.70 2.10 3.22
CA ASP A 174 22.33 1.09 4.07
C ASP A 174 21.51 -0.20 4.09
N LYS A 175 20.16 -0.07 4.06
CA LYS A 175 19.20 -1.18 3.98
C LYS A 175 18.03 -0.83 3.06
N ILE A 176 17.42 -1.87 2.51
CA ILE A 176 16.21 -1.80 1.70
C ILE A 176 15.24 -2.82 2.28
N PHE A 177 14.21 -2.34 2.97
CA PHE A 177 13.16 -3.19 3.53
C PHE A 177 12.10 -3.50 2.48
N ILE A 178 11.65 -4.75 2.44
CA ILE A 178 10.66 -5.24 1.47
C ILE A 178 9.60 -6.03 2.25
N VAL A 179 8.33 -5.77 1.97
CA VAL A 179 7.21 -6.17 2.81
C VAL A 179 6.82 -7.67 2.75
N SER A 180 7.47 -8.47 1.89
CA SER A 180 7.26 -9.93 1.83
C SER A 180 8.47 -10.63 1.22
N GLN A 181 8.65 -11.93 1.51
CA GLN A 181 9.73 -12.73 0.92
C GLN A 181 9.58 -12.83 -0.60
N THR A 182 8.35 -13.06 -1.08
CA THR A 182 8.06 -13.14 -2.52
C THR A 182 8.40 -11.83 -3.25
N ALA A 183 8.09 -10.66 -2.65
CA ALA A 183 8.45 -9.35 -3.22
C ALA A 183 9.97 -9.14 -3.21
N LYS A 184 10.66 -9.59 -2.14
CA LYS A 184 12.12 -9.52 -2.03
C LYS A 184 12.80 -10.37 -3.12
N ASP A 185 12.36 -11.60 -3.33
CA ASP A 185 12.93 -12.49 -4.35
C ASP A 185 12.79 -11.89 -5.76
N LYS A 186 11.66 -11.25 -6.05
CA LYS A 186 11.44 -10.52 -7.30
C LYS A 186 12.36 -9.30 -7.44
N PHE A 187 12.48 -8.50 -6.38
CA PHE A 187 13.38 -7.34 -6.38
C PHE A 187 14.84 -7.76 -6.56
N ASP A 188 15.30 -8.77 -5.82
CA ASP A 188 16.68 -9.29 -5.88
C ASP A 188 17.02 -9.86 -7.27
N ARG A 189 16.04 -10.43 -7.97
CA ARG A 189 16.17 -10.90 -9.36
C ARG A 189 16.42 -9.74 -10.34
N ILE A 190 15.69 -8.62 -10.15
CA ILE A 190 15.82 -7.43 -10.99
C ILE A 190 17.11 -6.66 -10.66
N PHE A 191 17.49 -6.62 -9.37
CA PHE A 191 18.63 -5.85 -8.86
C PHE A 191 19.62 -6.72 -8.05
N PRO A 192 20.29 -7.70 -8.68
CA PRO A 192 21.13 -8.66 -7.96
C PRO A 192 22.28 -8.01 -7.19
N LYS A 193 22.76 -6.85 -7.63
CA LYS A 193 23.83 -6.07 -6.94
C LYS A 193 23.39 -5.46 -5.61
N LEU A 194 22.07 -5.37 -5.36
CA LEU A 194 21.52 -4.80 -4.13
C LEU A 194 21.09 -5.88 -3.13
N ARG A 195 21.19 -7.16 -3.47
CA ARG A 195 20.70 -8.29 -2.68
C ARG A 195 21.25 -8.33 -1.24
N ASN A 196 22.50 -7.92 -1.03
CA ASN A 196 23.12 -7.86 0.30
C ASN A 196 22.56 -6.74 1.19
N LYS A 197 21.81 -5.80 0.63
CA LYS A 197 21.15 -4.71 1.33
C LYS A 197 19.66 -4.96 1.57
N THR A 198 19.06 -5.91 0.87
CA THR A 198 17.63 -6.22 0.99
C THR A 198 17.34 -7.09 2.20
N GLU A 199 16.25 -6.79 2.88
CA GLU A 199 15.76 -7.55 4.03
C GLU A 199 14.24 -7.51 4.07
N VAL A 200 13.61 -8.63 4.47
CA VAL A 200 12.15 -8.68 4.64
C VAL A 200 11.77 -7.95 5.93
N PHE A 201 10.80 -7.05 5.82
CA PHE A 201 10.16 -6.38 6.93
C PHE A 201 8.64 -6.46 6.73
N TYR A 202 7.99 -7.36 7.43
CA TYR A 202 6.55 -7.49 7.36
C TYR A 202 5.84 -6.30 7.99
N ASN A 203 4.71 -5.88 7.41
CA ASN A 203 3.92 -4.83 8.03
C ASN A 203 3.43 -5.28 9.41
N ILE A 204 3.65 -4.44 10.40
CA ILE A 204 3.25 -4.71 11.78
C ILE A 204 1.73 -4.52 11.88
N VAL A 205 1.06 -5.53 12.41
CA VAL A 205 -0.39 -5.53 12.68
C VAL A 205 -0.57 -6.04 14.10
N SER A 206 -1.24 -5.27 14.96
CA SER A 206 -1.56 -5.67 16.33
C SER A 206 -2.98 -6.26 16.39
N PRO A 207 -3.12 -7.58 16.58
CA PRO A 207 -4.43 -8.20 16.76
C PRO A 207 -5.19 -7.64 17.96
N GLU A 208 -4.48 -7.29 19.05
CA GLU A 208 -5.08 -6.73 20.26
C GLU A 208 -5.71 -5.36 19.99
N GLN A 209 -4.97 -4.46 19.30
CA GLN A 209 -5.49 -3.14 18.91
C GLN A 209 -6.67 -3.26 17.94
N ILE A 210 -6.57 -4.17 16.95
CA ILE A 210 -7.62 -4.43 15.98
C ILE A 210 -8.89 -4.91 16.67
N ASN A 211 -8.79 -5.86 17.61
CA ASN A 211 -9.93 -6.36 18.38
C ASN A 211 -10.55 -5.28 19.28
N GLN A 212 -9.74 -4.43 19.91
CA GLN A 212 -10.25 -3.29 20.68
C GLN A 212 -11.01 -2.31 19.78
N LEU A 213 -10.45 -1.96 18.62
CA LEU A 213 -11.10 -1.07 17.66
C LEU A 213 -12.38 -1.67 17.07
N ALA A 214 -12.45 -3.00 16.91
CA ALA A 214 -13.62 -3.70 16.40
C ALA A 214 -14.85 -3.54 17.31
N ASN A 215 -14.66 -3.38 18.63
CA ASN A 215 -15.75 -3.23 19.58
C ASN A 215 -16.49 -1.88 19.44
N ALA A 216 -15.82 -0.84 18.98
CA ALA A 216 -16.39 0.50 18.73
C ALA A 216 -16.65 0.75 17.23
N ALA A 217 -16.43 -0.23 16.37
CA ALA A 217 -16.56 -0.08 14.92
C ALA A 217 -18.01 -0.32 14.45
N PRO A 218 -18.43 0.30 13.33
CA PRO A 218 -19.67 -0.05 12.67
C PRO A 218 -19.65 -1.51 12.19
N THR A 219 -20.84 -2.12 12.19
CA THR A 219 -21.05 -3.47 11.66
C THR A 219 -22.32 -3.53 10.80
N PHE A 220 -22.68 -4.72 10.34
CA PHE A 220 -23.86 -4.92 9.50
C PHE A 220 -25.14 -4.52 10.24
N SER A 221 -25.92 -3.63 9.62
CA SER A 221 -27.17 -3.11 10.17
C SER A 221 -28.41 -3.62 9.44
N ASP A 222 -28.24 -4.37 8.34
CA ASP A 222 -29.35 -4.93 7.59
C ASP A 222 -29.89 -6.24 8.23
N SER A 223 -31.15 -6.56 7.93
CA SER A 223 -31.84 -7.77 8.41
C SER A 223 -31.58 -9.00 7.54
N PHE A 224 -30.48 -9.03 6.77
CA PHE A 224 -30.18 -10.15 5.88
C PHE A 224 -29.94 -11.45 6.67
N ILE A 225 -30.71 -12.48 6.33
CA ILE A 225 -30.57 -13.83 6.89
C ILE A 225 -29.87 -14.70 5.83
N GLY A 226 -28.57 -14.90 6.00
CA GLY A 226 -27.71 -15.65 5.06
C GLY A 226 -26.24 -15.43 5.38
N LYS A 227 -25.36 -15.84 4.49
CA LYS A 227 -23.92 -15.70 4.68
C LYS A 227 -23.41 -14.35 4.17
N ARG A 228 -22.75 -13.58 5.02
CA ARG A 228 -22.13 -12.29 4.71
C ARG A 228 -20.70 -12.49 4.25
N ILE A 229 -20.43 -12.12 3.02
CA ILE A 229 -19.07 -12.09 2.44
C ILE A 229 -18.58 -10.65 2.49
N LEU A 230 -17.34 -10.43 2.95
CA LEU A 230 -16.74 -9.11 3.07
C LEU A 230 -15.46 -8.98 2.25
N THR A 231 -15.32 -7.85 1.57
CA THR A 231 -14.05 -7.38 0.99
C THR A 231 -13.78 -5.95 1.46
N VAL A 232 -12.57 -5.69 1.94
CA VAL A 232 -12.13 -4.34 2.34
C VAL A 232 -10.98 -3.88 1.46
N GLY A 233 -11.15 -2.71 0.82
CA GLY A 233 -10.09 -2.13 -0.01
C GLY A 233 -10.62 -1.10 -1.00
N ARG A 234 -9.69 -0.35 -1.62
CA ARG A 234 -10.06 0.62 -2.67
C ARG A 234 -10.72 -0.09 -3.85
N ILE A 235 -11.80 0.47 -4.37
CA ILE A 235 -12.49 -0.09 -5.54
C ILE A 235 -11.78 0.36 -6.82
N THR A 236 -10.75 -0.39 -7.18
CA THR A 236 -9.90 -0.18 -8.36
C THR A 236 -9.70 -1.51 -9.09
N SER A 237 -9.31 -1.47 -10.36
CA SER A 237 -9.19 -2.68 -11.18
C SER A 237 -8.23 -3.71 -10.62
N GLU A 238 -7.14 -3.27 -9.99
CA GLU A 238 -6.15 -4.16 -9.35
C GLU A 238 -6.70 -4.91 -8.13
N LYS A 239 -7.79 -4.42 -7.51
CA LYS A 239 -8.41 -5.05 -6.33
C LYS A 239 -9.45 -6.12 -6.66
N GLY A 240 -9.81 -6.31 -7.95
CA GLY A 240 -10.57 -7.46 -8.42
C GLY A 240 -12.05 -7.53 -8.00
N HIS A 241 -12.66 -6.37 -7.64
CA HIS A 241 -14.09 -6.32 -7.26
C HIS A 241 -15.01 -6.83 -8.37
N ASP A 242 -14.67 -6.57 -9.61
CA ASP A 242 -15.39 -7.06 -10.79
C ASP A 242 -15.35 -8.59 -10.91
N THR A 243 -14.21 -9.23 -10.62
CA THR A 243 -14.10 -10.69 -10.56
C THR A 243 -14.91 -11.24 -9.38
N ALA A 244 -14.87 -10.57 -8.21
CA ALA A 244 -15.70 -10.93 -7.06
C ALA A 244 -17.21 -10.90 -7.37
N ILE A 245 -17.66 -9.89 -8.11
CA ILE A 245 -19.07 -9.76 -8.54
C ILE A 245 -19.49 -10.91 -9.46
N LYS A 246 -18.61 -11.32 -10.39
CA LYS A 246 -18.88 -12.50 -11.25
C LYS A 246 -18.88 -13.79 -10.43
N ALA A 247 -17.96 -13.94 -9.48
CA ALA A 247 -17.96 -15.08 -8.56
C ALA A 247 -19.26 -15.15 -7.72
N LEU A 248 -19.77 -14.00 -7.26
CA LEU A 248 -21.06 -13.93 -6.58
C LEU A 248 -22.21 -14.42 -7.45
N LYS A 249 -22.22 -14.06 -8.74
CA LYS A 249 -23.24 -14.58 -9.68
C LYS A 249 -23.23 -16.12 -9.73
N ILE A 250 -22.04 -16.73 -9.79
CA ILE A 250 -21.90 -18.19 -9.77
C ILE A 250 -22.47 -18.79 -8.47
N LEU A 251 -22.23 -18.17 -7.32
CA LEU A 251 -22.76 -18.62 -6.03
C LEU A 251 -24.29 -18.57 -6.00
N ILE A 252 -24.88 -17.48 -6.48
CA ILE A 252 -26.33 -17.27 -6.53
C ILE A 252 -26.98 -18.30 -7.48
N ASP A 253 -26.40 -18.52 -8.67
CA ASP A 253 -26.90 -19.52 -9.63
C ASP A 253 -26.85 -20.95 -9.10
N LYS A 254 -25.94 -21.24 -8.17
CA LYS A 254 -25.86 -22.49 -7.45
C LYS A 254 -26.78 -22.57 -6.21
N GLY A 255 -27.59 -21.53 -5.97
CA GLY A 255 -28.58 -21.51 -4.87
C GLY A 255 -28.04 -21.12 -3.50
N TYR A 256 -26.82 -20.60 -3.39
CA TYR A 256 -26.30 -20.12 -2.11
C TYR A 256 -26.96 -18.81 -1.70
N ASN A 257 -27.45 -18.75 -0.44
CA ASN A 257 -28.00 -17.53 0.14
C ASN A 257 -26.87 -16.66 0.72
N VAL A 258 -26.27 -15.86 -0.13
CA VAL A 258 -25.12 -15.01 0.19
C VAL A 258 -25.34 -13.56 -0.21
N LYS A 259 -24.71 -12.62 0.54
CA LYS A 259 -24.65 -11.20 0.22
C LYS A 259 -23.22 -10.71 0.40
N TRP A 260 -22.72 -9.93 -0.59
CA TRP A 260 -21.35 -9.42 -0.57
C TRP A 260 -21.31 -7.95 -0.22
N TYR A 261 -20.54 -7.61 0.78
CA TYR A 261 -20.33 -6.26 1.27
C TYR A 261 -18.94 -5.77 0.89
N PHE A 262 -18.86 -4.62 0.27
CA PHE A 262 -17.62 -3.97 -0.13
C PHE A 262 -17.40 -2.71 0.71
N VAL A 263 -16.35 -2.71 1.54
CA VAL A 263 -15.91 -1.53 2.28
C VAL A 263 -14.77 -0.86 1.51
N GLY A 264 -14.99 0.37 1.08
CA GLY A 264 -14.09 1.17 0.28
C GLY A 264 -14.79 1.95 -0.82
N ASP A 265 -14.00 2.74 -1.54
CA ASP A 265 -14.45 3.49 -2.71
C ASP A 265 -13.32 3.59 -3.74
N GLY A 266 -13.61 4.02 -4.96
CA GLY A 266 -12.61 4.20 -6.00
C GLY A 266 -13.16 4.30 -7.42
N LYS A 267 -12.27 4.55 -8.35
CA LYS A 267 -12.61 4.85 -9.76
C LYS A 267 -13.38 3.73 -10.47
N HIS A 268 -13.31 2.51 -9.95
CA HIS A 268 -13.93 1.33 -10.57
C HIS A 268 -15.33 1.02 -10.00
N ARG A 269 -15.79 1.80 -8.99
CA ARG A 269 -17.07 1.56 -8.33
C ARG A 269 -18.25 1.59 -9.30
N GLN A 270 -18.37 2.65 -10.10
CA GLN A 270 -19.45 2.79 -11.07
C GLN A 270 -19.53 1.61 -12.04
N TYR A 271 -18.36 1.13 -12.51
CA TYR A 271 -18.29 -0.06 -13.36
C TYR A 271 -18.80 -1.31 -12.61
N CYS A 272 -18.43 -1.49 -11.35
CA CYS A 272 -18.89 -2.61 -10.51
C CYS A 272 -20.41 -2.56 -10.28
N GLU A 273 -20.98 -1.40 -10.04
CA GLU A 273 -22.43 -1.20 -9.87
C GLU A 273 -23.19 -1.56 -11.16
N LEU A 274 -22.70 -1.10 -12.32
CA LEU A 274 -23.28 -1.45 -13.63
C LEU A 274 -23.16 -2.95 -13.93
N LEU A 275 -22.04 -3.57 -13.62
CA LEU A 275 -21.83 -5.02 -13.78
C LEU A 275 -22.82 -5.82 -12.92
N ALA A 276 -23.05 -5.40 -11.67
CA ALA A 276 -24.03 -6.05 -10.80
C ALA A 276 -25.46 -5.97 -11.36
N GLN A 277 -25.83 -4.83 -11.96
CA GLN A 277 -27.13 -4.66 -12.65
C GLN A 277 -27.24 -5.56 -13.89
N GLN A 278 -26.21 -5.59 -14.75
CA GLN A 278 -26.17 -6.45 -15.93
C GLN A 278 -26.31 -7.93 -15.60
N LEU A 279 -25.75 -8.35 -14.47
CA LEU A 279 -25.85 -9.73 -13.98
C LEU A 279 -27.12 -10.00 -13.14
N THR A 280 -27.97 -8.99 -12.94
CA THR A 280 -29.23 -9.06 -12.13
C THR A 280 -29.02 -9.52 -10.69
N ILE A 281 -27.89 -9.12 -10.07
CA ILE A 281 -27.51 -9.48 -8.69
C ILE A 281 -27.31 -8.27 -7.78
N GLN A 282 -27.75 -7.08 -8.18
CA GLN A 282 -27.56 -5.83 -7.42
C GLN A 282 -28.13 -5.89 -5.99
N ASN A 283 -29.16 -6.70 -5.74
CA ASN A 283 -29.76 -6.88 -4.39
C ASN A 283 -28.89 -7.74 -3.46
N HIS A 284 -27.90 -8.44 -4.00
CA HIS A 284 -26.94 -9.26 -3.26
C HIS A 284 -25.61 -8.55 -3.01
N ILE A 285 -25.50 -7.26 -3.35
CA ILE A 285 -24.29 -6.46 -3.20
C ILE A 285 -24.58 -5.19 -2.39
N VAL A 286 -23.68 -4.86 -1.48
CA VAL A 286 -23.74 -3.61 -0.71
C VAL A 286 -22.37 -2.92 -0.79
N PHE A 287 -22.35 -1.69 -1.30
CA PHE A 287 -21.19 -0.82 -1.25
C PHE A 287 -21.31 0.12 -0.03
N LEU A 288 -20.53 -0.16 1.01
CA LEU A 288 -20.58 0.55 2.29
C LEU A 288 -19.83 1.90 2.29
N GLY A 289 -19.05 2.18 1.23
CA GLY A 289 -18.22 3.39 1.16
C GLY A 289 -16.89 3.25 1.91
N VAL A 290 -16.19 4.39 2.04
CA VAL A 290 -14.91 4.43 2.76
C VAL A 290 -15.14 4.40 4.25
N GLU A 291 -14.54 3.41 4.92
CA GLU A 291 -14.57 3.27 6.38
C GLU A 291 -13.13 3.24 6.93
N LYS A 292 -12.82 4.12 7.88
CA LYS A 292 -11.51 4.16 8.54
C LYS A 292 -11.30 2.96 9.47
N ASN A 293 -12.38 2.51 10.10
CA ASN A 293 -12.38 1.40 11.04
C ASN A 293 -13.32 0.28 10.56
N PRO A 294 -12.89 -0.58 9.62
CA PRO A 294 -13.72 -1.64 9.06
C PRO A 294 -13.79 -2.90 9.94
N TYR A 295 -13.20 -2.87 11.13
CA TYR A 295 -12.95 -4.07 11.92
C TYR A 295 -14.21 -4.73 12.48
N GLY A 296 -15.29 -3.97 12.73
CA GLY A 296 -16.57 -4.55 13.10
C GLY A 296 -17.14 -5.43 11.98
N TYR A 297 -17.07 -4.97 10.73
CA TYR A 297 -17.45 -5.78 9.57
C TYR A 297 -16.56 -7.01 9.41
N MET A 298 -15.22 -6.87 9.62
CA MET A 298 -14.28 -8.00 9.54
C MET A 298 -14.55 -9.05 10.62
N ARG A 299 -14.93 -8.63 11.85
CA ARG A 299 -15.29 -9.53 12.95
C ARG A 299 -16.57 -10.30 12.67
N ASP A 300 -17.57 -9.62 12.14
CA ASP A 300 -18.95 -10.12 12.06
C ASP A 300 -19.28 -10.76 10.70
N CYS A 301 -18.39 -10.70 9.71
CA CYS A 301 -18.59 -11.42 8.45
C CYS A 301 -18.49 -12.95 8.65
N ASP A 302 -19.13 -13.71 7.75
CA ASP A 302 -18.98 -15.15 7.70
C ASP A 302 -17.71 -15.57 6.96
N ILE A 303 -17.35 -14.85 5.90
CA ILE A 303 -16.16 -15.07 5.08
C ILE A 303 -15.54 -13.75 4.70
N TYR A 304 -14.24 -13.61 4.89
CA TYR A 304 -13.45 -12.49 4.33
C TYR A 304 -12.85 -12.92 2.99
N VAL A 305 -13.03 -12.11 1.95
CA VAL A 305 -12.48 -12.40 0.61
C VAL A 305 -11.59 -11.25 0.15
N GLN A 306 -10.36 -11.56 -0.26
CA GLN A 306 -9.43 -10.61 -0.89
C GLN A 306 -9.19 -11.01 -2.35
N PRO A 307 -9.98 -10.49 -3.32
CA PRO A 307 -9.93 -10.93 -4.71
C PRO A 307 -8.90 -10.18 -5.55
N SER A 308 -7.88 -9.60 -4.92
CA SER A 308 -6.91 -8.72 -5.57
C SER A 308 -6.11 -9.42 -6.66
N ARG A 309 -5.92 -8.74 -7.79
CA ARG A 309 -5.02 -9.18 -8.86
C ARG A 309 -3.55 -8.90 -8.53
N HIS A 310 -3.33 -7.81 -7.80
CA HIS A 310 -1.97 -7.34 -7.46
C HIS A 310 -1.96 -6.71 -6.08
N GLU A 311 -0.97 -7.12 -5.26
CA GLU A 311 -0.66 -6.56 -3.94
C GLU A 311 0.87 -6.60 -3.73
N GLY A 312 1.35 -5.78 -2.78
CA GLY A 312 2.70 -5.94 -2.24
C GLY A 312 2.69 -6.89 -1.04
N TYR A 313 1.90 -6.53 -0.02
CA TYR A 313 1.68 -7.34 1.18
C TYR A 313 0.20 -7.57 1.46
N CYS A 314 -0.66 -6.59 1.14
CA CYS A 314 -2.08 -6.54 1.50
C CYS A 314 -2.33 -6.45 3.01
N ILE A 315 -2.25 -5.24 3.54
CA ILE A 315 -2.47 -5.00 4.98
C ILE A 315 -3.89 -5.38 5.42
N THR A 316 -4.90 -5.21 4.58
CA THR A 316 -6.30 -5.59 4.89
C THR A 316 -6.46 -7.11 5.06
N LEU A 317 -5.68 -7.92 4.33
CA LEU A 317 -5.62 -9.35 4.57
C LEU A 317 -4.94 -9.66 5.92
N ALA A 318 -3.84 -8.96 6.23
CA ALA A 318 -3.16 -9.12 7.51
C ALA A 318 -4.08 -8.74 8.69
N GLU A 319 -4.88 -7.70 8.54
CA GLU A 319 -5.87 -7.27 9.52
C GLU A 319 -7.01 -8.30 9.68
N ALA A 320 -7.53 -8.81 8.57
CA ALA A 320 -8.60 -9.82 8.61
C ALA A 320 -8.18 -11.11 9.35
N ARG A 321 -6.88 -11.44 9.34
CA ARG A 321 -6.32 -12.57 10.09
C ARG A 321 -6.45 -12.44 11.62
N ALA A 322 -6.71 -11.22 12.13
CA ALA A 322 -6.99 -11.01 13.54
C ALA A 322 -8.39 -11.54 13.96
N PHE A 323 -9.20 -11.97 13.01
CA PHE A 323 -10.55 -12.49 13.27
C PHE A 323 -10.69 -13.96 12.90
N ALA A 324 -11.70 -14.61 13.48
CA ALA A 324 -11.90 -16.06 13.40
C ALA A 324 -12.47 -16.54 12.05
N SER A 325 -13.06 -15.65 11.24
CA SER A 325 -13.75 -16.01 10.00
C SER A 325 -12.83 -16.62 8.96
N PRO A 326 -13.28 -17.61 8.17
CA PRO A 326 -12.54 -18.13 7.03
C PRO A 326 -12.12 -17.02 6.07
N ILE A 327 -10.94 -17.19 5.48
CA ILE A 327 -10.36 -16.22 4.56
C ILE A 327 -10.12 -16.87 3.20
N VAL A 328 -10.61 -16.24 2.14
CA VAL A 328 -10.31 -16.59 0.76
C VAL A 328 -9.49 -15.45 0.14
N ALA A 329 -8.33 -15.74 -0.41
CA ALA A 329 -7.51 -14.76 -1.12
C ALA A 329 -7.04 -15.32 -2.46
N THR A 330 -7.00 -14.46 -3.48
CA THR A 330 -6.34 -14.83 -4.73
C THR A 330 -4.82 -14.93 -4.53
N ASN A 331 -4.13 -15.65 -5.40
CA ASN A 331 -2.68 -15.91 -5.31
C ASN A 331 -1.82 -14.68 -5.69
N PHE A 332 -2.09 -13.52 -5.08
CA PHE A 332 -1.22 -12.35 -5.21
C PHE A 332 0.05 -12.50 -4.36
N VAL A 333 1.02 -11.60 -4.57
CA VAL A 333 2.29 -11.57 -3.82
C VAL A 333 2.01 -11.43 -2.32
N GLY A 334 2.54 -12.35 -1.51
CA GLY A 334 2.35 -12.40 -0.05
C GLY A 334 1.10 -13.12 0.43
N ALA A 335 0.13 -13.51 -0.43
CA ALA A 335 -1.08 -14.19 0.01
C ALA A 335 -0.77 -15.55 0.67
N LYS A 336 0.03 -16.38 0.02
CA LYS A 336 0.45 -17.68 0.56
C LYS A 336 1.23 -17.54 1.87
N GLU A 337 2.14 -16.55 1.96
CA GLU A 337 2.91 -16.30 3.17
C GLU A 337 2.00 -15.92 4.34
N GLN A 338 0.99 -15.08 4.09
CA GLN A 338 0.07 -14.64 5.12
C GLN A 338 -0.90 -15.73 5.58
N LEU A 339 -1.28 -16.67 4.72
CA LEU A 339 -2.25 -17.72 5.04
C LEU A 339 -1.60 -19.08 5.36
N ALA A 340 -0.25 -19.20 5.31
CA ALA A 340 0.47 -20.46 5.50
C ALA A 340 0.16 -21.21 6.82
N ASN A 341 -0.08 -20.46 7.91
CA ASN A 341 -0.32 -21.02 9.24
C ASN A 341 -1.80 -20.88 9.65
N ARG A 342 -2.71 -20.88 8.69
CA ARG A 342 -4.14 -20.73 8.95
C ARG A 342 -4.92 -21.87 8.28
N ASN A 343 -5.56 -22.76 9.09
CA ASN A 343 -6.28 -23.92 8.55
C ASN A 343 -7.57 -23.52 7.80
N ASN A 344 -8.19 -22.36 8.15
CA ASN A 344 -9.34 -21.81 7.44
C ASN A 344 -8.96 -20.68 6.45
N GLY A 345 -7.71 -20.70 5.95
CA GLY A 345 -7.21 -19.81 4.90
C GLY A 345 -7.10 -20.54 3.55
N ILE A 346 -7.73 -20.00 2.51
CA ILE A 346 -7.73 -20.56 1.17
C ILE A 346 -7.07 -19.58 0.21
N VAL A 347 -6.09 -20.07 -0.57
CA VAL A 347 -5.50 -19.32 -1.69
C VAL A 347 -6.00 -19.90 -3.01
N THR A 348 -6.68 -19.06 -3.82
CA THR A 348 -7.30 -19.44 -5.10
C THR A 348 -6.53 -18.89 -6.30
N GLY A 349 -6.89 -19.33 -7.50
CA GLY A 349 -6.55 -18.62 -8.75
C GLY A 349 -7.24 -17.26 -8.86
N PHE A 350 -7.15 -16.65 -10.03
CA PHE A 350 -7.63 -15.27 -10.26
C PHE A 350 -8.97 -15.21 -11.00
N SER A 351 -9.50 -16.35 -11.45
CA SER A 351 -10.78 -16.39 -12.16
C SER A 351 -11.96 -16.28 -11.17
N ASP A 352 -13.11 -15.94 -11.68
CA ASP A 352 -14.36 -15.92 -10.93
C ASP A 352 -14.77 -17.33 -10.46
N GLU A 353 -14.52 -18.37 -11.25
CA GLU A 353 -14.74 -19.76 -10.88
C GLU A 353 -13.82 -20.21 -9.72
N ASP A 354 -12.53 -19.82 -9.76
CA ASP A 354 -11.59 -20.11 -8.70
C ASP A 354 -12.03 -19.49 -7.37
N ILE A 355 -12.43 -18.19 -7.42
CA ILE A 355 -12.90 -17.46 -6.23
C ILE A 355 -14.20 -18.07 -5.71
N ALA A 356 -15.17 -18.38 -6.57
CA ALA A 356 -16.43 -19.01 -6.18
C ALA A 356 -16.17 -20.38 -5.54
N THR A 357 -15.29 -21.20 -6.11
CA THR A 357 -14.90 -22.51 -5.56
C THR A 357 -14.27 -22.37 -4.17
N GLY A 358 -13.35 -21.40 -4.00
CA GLY A 358 -12.76 -21.12 -2.69
C GLY A 358 -13.79 -20.67 -1.65
N ILE A 359 -14.77 -19.85 -2.04
CA ILE A 359 -15.87 -19.44 -1.15
C ILE A 359 -16.75 -20.62 -0.76
N ILE A 360 -17.11 -21.51 -1.71
CA ILE A 360 -17.89 -22.72 -1.42
C ILE A 360 -17.17 -23.59 -0.40
N GLN A 361 -15.87 -23.79 -0.56
CA GLN A 361 -15.05 -24.50 0.42
C GLN A 361 -15.04 -23.77 1.78
N ALA A 362 -14.87 -22.44 1.81
CA ALA A 362 -14.87 -21.65 3.03
C ALA A 362 -16.20 -21.71 3.79
N LEU A 363 -17.34 -21.84 3.09
CA LEU A 363 -18.68 -21.99 3.70
C LEU A 363 -18.82 -23.26 4.56
N THR A 364 -18.00 -24.27 4.31
CA THR A 364 -17.99 -25.54 5.12
C THR A 364 -16.99 -25.52 6.27
N MET A 365 -16.17 -24.45 6.37
CA MET A 365 -15.16 -24.34 7.41
C MET A 365 -15.70 -23.69 8.68
N ASN A 366 -15.16 -24.12 9.82
CA ASN A 366 -15.45 -23.49 11.11
C ASN A 366 -14.64 -22.20 11.31
N LYS A 367 -15.16 -21.31 12.15
CA LYS A 367 -14.39 -20.19 12.67
C LYS A 367 -13.26 -20.71 13.55
N GLU A 368 -12.04 -20.25 13.35
CA GLU A 368 -10.86 -20.63 14.14
C GLU A 368 -10.55 -19.61 15.22
N GLU A 369 -9.86 -20.05 16.28
CA GLU A 369 -9.25 -19.12 17.22
C GLU A 369 -8.22 -18.25 16.50
N THR A 370 -8.19 -16.96 16.84
CA THR A 370 -7.34 -15.96 16.21
C THR A 370 -5.86 -16.26 16.44
N ILE A 371 -5.06 -16.27 15.38
CA ILE A 371 -3.62 -16.46 15.50
C ILE A 371 -2.99 -15.14 15.95
N SER A 372 -2.41 -15.11 17.14
CA SER A 372 -1.74 -13.95 17.73
C SER A 372 -0.31 -13.72 17.20
N GLN A 373 0.02 -14.08 15.96
CA GLN A 373 1.35 -13.81 15.44
C GLN A 373 1.48 -12.34 15.00
N ILE A 374 2.10 -11.57 15.87
CA ILE A 374 2.53 -10.19 15.61
C ILE A 374 3.96 -10.26 15.04
N HIS A 375 4.18 -9.63 13.90
CA HIS A 375 5.55 -9.36 13.41
C HIS A 375 6.17 -8.15 14.12
N SER A 376 5.88 -7.95 15.42
CA SER A 376 6.40 -6.82 16.21
C SER A 376 7.93 -6.84 16.33
N THR A 377 8.54 -8.01 16.25
CA THR A 377 10.02 -8.17 16.24
C THR A 377 10.67 -7.59 14.99
N ASP A 378 9.93 -7.34 13.91
CA ASP A 378 10.50 -6.71 12.72
C ASP A 378 10.93 -5.26 12.97
N ILE A 379 10.35 -4.58 13.99
CA ILE A 379 10.82 -3.24 14.37
C ILE A 379 12.29 -3.24 14.79
N ASP A 380 12.78 -4.33 15.40
CA ASP A 380 14.17 -4.45 15.83
C ASP A 380 15.14 -4.37 14.64
N LYS A 381 14.73 -4.86 13.45
CA LYS A 381 15.53 -4.74 12.23
C LYS A 381 15.75 -3.28 11.83
N LEU A 382 14.75 -2.41 12.05
CA LEU A 382 14.88 -0.97 11.81
C LEU A 382 15.76 -0.31 12.89
N LEU A 383 15.53 -0.66 14.15
CA LEU A 383 16.21 -0.04 15.28
C LEU A 383 17.68 -0.47 15.43
N THR A 384 18.05 -1.65 14.93
CA THR A 384 19.46 -2.11 14.89
C THR A 384 20.33 -1.35 13.90
N LEU A 385 19.75 -0.57 13.00
CA LEU A 385 20.50 0.33 12.13
C LEU A 385 21.04 1.58 12.85
N LEU A 386 20.55 1.85 14.02
CA LEU A 386 20.87 2.99 14.87
C LEU A 386 21.92 2.65 15.90
#